data_94100b4477de1d9c5d883ec4f679c5e9
#
_entry.id   94100b4477de1d9c5d883ec4f679c5e9
#
_cell.length_a   1.000
_cell.length_b   1.000
_cell.length_c   1.000
_cell.angle_alpha   90.00
_cell.angle_beta   90.00
_cell.angle_gamma   90.00
#
_symmetry.space_group_name_H-M   'P 1'
#
loop_
_entity.id
_entity.type
_entity.pdbx_description
1 polymer ?
#
loop_
_entity_poly.entity_id
_entity_poly.type
_entity_poly.pdbx_seq_one_letter_code
_entity_poly.pdbx_strand_id
1 'polypeptide(L)'
;MDMASQTSALYMRTHLIGASGGLQLARLVAGDPWTAGAIDHLPAELEEEMAFVRERVEELSGHRESWLGAVVGLGSGVRGVAGVLRVTRGRFRRVAALEAMRSLLLAKKAMWELGMEGRVDFGPGTARCAELNDQAARQATELQALHQRAADEAFS
;
A
#
# COMPACT_ATOMS: atom_id res chain seq x y z
N MET A 1 14.67 -20.86 12.78
CA MET A 1 14.18 -20.06 11.65
C MET A 1 15.18 -20.15 10.53
N ASP A 2 14.78 -20.61 9.36
CA ASP A 2 15.67 -20.73 8.23
C ASP A 2 15.91 -19.35 7.54
N MET A 3 16.90 -19.32 6.66
CA MET A 3 17.30 -18.07 5.98
C MET A 3 16.22 -17.56 5.02
N ALA A 4 15.40 -18.45 4.44
CA ALA A 4 14.33 -18.09 3.53
C ALA A 4 13.18 -17.39 4.27
N SER A 5 12.79 -17.90 5.44
CA SER A 5 11.77 -17.30 6.31
C SER A 5 12.21 -15.91 6.81
N GLN A 6 13.49 -15.74 7.14
CA GLN A 6 14.04 -14.43 7.54
C GLN A 6 13.95 -13.42 6.40
N THR A 7 14.31 -13.83 5.19
CA THR A 7 14.26 -12.98 4.00
C THR A 7 12.83 -12.59 3.68
N SER A 8 11.89 -13.53 3.75
CA SER A 8 10.45 -13.25 3.54
C SER A 8 9.90 -12.26 4.57
N ALA A 9 10.24 -12.44 5.85
CA ALA A 9 9.82 -11.52 6.90
C ALA A 9 10.38 -10.11 6.69
N LEU A 10 11.66 -9.98 6.34
CA LEU A 10 12.29 -8.69 6.06
C LEU A 10 11.64 -8.00 4.85
N TYR A 11 11.39 -8.74 3.78
CA TYR A 11 10.73 -8.23 2.58
C TYR A 11 9.32 -7.71 2.90
N MET A 12 8.49 -8.49 3.60
CA MET A 12 7.16 -8.08 4.02
C MET A 12 7.17 -6.85 4.94
N ARG A 13 8.14 -6.74 5.86
CA ARG A 13 8.32 -5.55 6.71
C ARG A 13 8.57 -4.30 5.87
N THR A 14 9.40 -4.40 4.83
CA THR A 14 9.64 -3.29 3.92
C THR A 14 8.36 -2.81 3.24
N HIS A 15 7.50 -3.76 2.82
CA HIS A 15 6.18 -3.44 2.27
C HIS A 15 5.23 -2.81 3.28
N LEU A 16 5.21 -3.28 4.53
CA LEU A 16 4.40 -2.68 5.61
C LEU A 16 4.74 -1.21 5.87
N ILE A 17 6.02 -0.85 5.72
CA ILE A 17 6.45 0.56 5.85
C ILE A 17 5.85 1.41 4.73
N GLY A 18 5.97 0.97 3.50
CA GLY A 18 5.35 1.64 2.35
C GLY A 18 3.82 1.70 2.46
N ALA A 19 3.21 0.60 2.91
CA ALA A 19 1.76 0.50 3.10
C ALA A 19 1.23 1.50 4.14
N SER A 20 1.99 1.80 5.20
CA SER A 20 1.60 2.82 6.19
C SER A 20 1.45 4.20 5.56
N GLY A 21 2.38 4.58 4.68
CA GLY A 21 2.28 5.83 3.91
C GLY A 21 1.13 5.79 2.91
N GLY A 22 0.95 4.65 2.25
CA GLY A 22 -0.16 4.40 1.32
C GLY A 22 -1.53 4.54 1.98
N LEU A 23 -1.70 3.98 3.17
CA LEU A 23 -2.95 4.09 3.95
C LEU A 23 -3.28 5.53 4.33
N GLN A 24 -2.28 6.31 4.78
CA GLN A 24 -2.50 7.72 5.09
C GLN A 24 -2.90 8.51 3.84
N LEU A 25 -2.26 8.24 2.72
CA LEU A 25 -2.59 8.86 1.44
C LEU A 25 -3.98 8.45 0.95
N ALA A 26 -4.36 7.17 1.10
CA ALA A 26 -5.68 6.67 0.75
C ALA A 26 -6.78 7.36 1.58
N ARG A 27 -6.59 7.53 2.88
CA ARG A 27 -7.51 8.26 3.75
C ARG A 27 -7.66 9.73 3.33
N LEU A 28 -6.55 10.36 2.96
CA LEU A 28 -6.56 11.75 2.51
C LEU A 28 -7.32 11.91 1.19
N VAL A 29 -7.08 11.02 0.22
CA VAL A 29 -7.72 11.09 -1.10
C VAL A 29 -9.18 10.67 -1.02
N ALA A 30 -9.51 9.60 -0.29
CA ALA A 30 -10.90 9.18 -0.07
C ALA A 30 -11.73 10.27 0.64
N GLY A 31 -11.12 10.99 1.59
CA GLY A 31 -11.76 12.11 2.29
C GLY A 31 -11.92 13.39 1.45
N ASP A 32 -11.35 13.48 0.25
CA ASP A 32 -11.58 14.62 -0.64
C ASP A 32 -12.99 14.51 -1.28
N PRO A 33 -13.92 15.48 -1.03
CA PRO A 33 -15.26 15.46 -1.64
C PRO A 33 -15.25 15.33 -3.17
N TRP A 34 -14.16 15.69 -3.81
CA TRP A 34 -13.97 15.56 -5.25
C TRP A 34 -14.06 14.11 -5.73
N THR A 35 -13.67 13.12 -4.92
CA THR A 35 -13.77 11.69 -5.27
C THR A 35 -15.21 11.18 -5.32
N ALA A 36 -16.14 11.91 -4.69
CA ALA A 36 -17.56 11.56 -4.60
C ALA A 36 -17.80 10.12 -4.08
N GLY A 37 -16.95 9.66 -3.15
CA GLY A 37 -17.07 8.34 -2.53
C GLY A 37 -16.53 7.18 -3.37
N ALA A 38 -15.96 7.42 -4.54
CA ALA A 38 -15.55 6.37 -5.48
C ALA A 38 -14.53 5.38 -4.89
N ILE A 39 -13.77 5.78 -3.87
CA ILE A 39 -12.74 4.96 -3.22
C ILE A 39 -12.87 4.95 -1.68
N ASP A 40 -14.07 5.16 -1.14
CA ASP A 40 -14.29 5.18 0.33
C ASP A 40 -13.93 3.84 1.00
N HIS A 41 -14.04 2.73 0.26
CA HIS A 41 -13.67 1.39 0.72
C HIS A 41 -12.14 1.16 0.82
N LEU A 42 -11.35 1.91 0.05
CA LEU A 42 -9.92 1.65 -0.12
C LEU A 42 -9.11 1.67 1.20
N PRO A 43 -9.31 2.62 2.13
CA PRO A 43 -8.59 2.61 3.40
C PRO A 43 -8.84 1.36 4.23
N ALA A 44 -10.08 0.86 4.30
CA ALA A 44 -10.42 -0.34 5.04
C ALA A 44 -9.79 -1.59 4.42
N GLU A 45 -9.83 -1.73 3.11
CA GLU A 45 -9.18 -2.83 2.39
C GLU A 45 -7.67 -2.83 2.65
N LEU A 46 -7.01 -1.67 2.61
CA LEU A 46 -5.57 -1.56 2.91
C LEU A 46 -5.24 -1.92 4.36
N GLU A 47 -6.10 -1.59 5.32
CA GLU A 47 -5.93 -1.98 6.73
C GLU A 47 -6.00 -3.50 6.92
N GLU A 48 -6.97 -4.17 6.27
CA GLU A 48 -7.10 -5.62 6.28
C GLU A 48 -5.89 -6.32 5.66
N GLU A 49 -5.42 -5.84 4.51
CA GLU A 49 -4.22 -6.35 3.86
C GLU A 49 -2.98 -6.20 4.75
N MET A 50 -2.81 -5.04 5.38
CA MET A 50 -1.71 -4.80 6.31
C MET A 50 -1.78 -5.69 7.54
N ALA A 51 -2.98 -5.98 8.05
CA ALA A 51 -3.17 -6.89 9.17
C ALA A 51 -2.74 -8.32 8.79
N PHE A 52 -3.14 -8.79 7.62
CA PHE A 52 -2.75 -10.11 7.10
C PHE A 52 -1.21 -10.24 6.95
N VAL A 53 -0.55 -9.24 6.36
CA VAL A 53 0.91 -9.26 6.21
C VAL A 53 1.61 -9.21 7.58
N ARG A 54 1.09 -8.41 8.52
CA ARG A 54 1.65 -8.25 9.86
C ARG A 54 1.58 -9.57 10.65
N GLU A 55 0.44 -10.24 10.62
CA GLU A 55 0.27 -11.55 11.26
C GLU A 55 1.31 -12.54 10.73
N ARG A 56 1.52 -12.59 9.42
CA ARG A 56 2.52 -13.47 8.83
C ARG A 56 3.95 -13.12 9.24
N VAL A 57 4.29 -11.85 9.30
CA VAL A 57 5.61 -11.39 9.78
C VAL A 57 5.84 -11.80 11.23
N GLU A 58 4.82 -11.69 12.09
CA GLU A 58 4.88 -12.12 13.50
C GLU A 58 5.10 -13.62 13.63
N GLU A 59 4.38 -14.44 12.83
CA GLU A 59 4.59 -15.90 12.78
C GLU A 59 6.01 -16.28 12.37
N LEU A 60 6.53 -15.68 11.29
CA LEU A 60 7.86 -15.94 10.78
C LEU A 60 8.97 -15.47 11.73
N SER A 61 8.74 -14.42 12.49
CA SER A 61 9.75 -13.86 13.40
C SER A 61 9.77 -14.54 14.77
N GLY A 62 8.74 -15.29 15.13
CA GLY A 62 8.60 -15.91 16.45
C GLY A 62 8.49 -14.94 17.62
N HIS A 63 8.30 -13.66 17.35
CA HIS A 63 8.20 -12.59 18.34
C HIS A 63 7.07 -11.63 17.96
N ARG A 64 6.26 -11.28 18.94
CA ARG A 64 5.43 -10.08 18.86
C ARG A 64 6.34 -8.85 18.95
N GLU A 65 6.96 -8.51 17.84
CA GLU A 65 7.74 -7.29 17.78
C GLU A 65 6.82 -6.08 17.98
N SER A 66 7.23 -5.18 18.87
CA SER A 66 6.70 -3.82 18.90
C SER A 66 7.12 -3.12 17.60
N TRP A 67 6.40 -3.40 16.52
CA TRP A 67 6.65 -2.83 15.20
C TRP A 67 6.48 -1.31 15.17
N LEU A 68 5.86 -0.74 16.20
CA LEU A 68 5.82 0.70 16.47
C LEU A 68 7.22 1.34 16.51
N GLY A 69 8.23 0.62 17.03
CA GLY A 69 9.62 1.10 17.01
C GLY A 69 10.24 1.13 15.62
N ALA A 70 9.89 0.16 14.76
CA ALA A 70 10.38 0.11 13.38
C ALA A 70 9.73 1.19 12.48
N VAL A 71 8.46 1.51 12.71
CA VAL A 71 7.74 2.58 11.97
C VAL A 71 8.25 3.97 12.31
N VAL A 72 8.62 4.21 13.57
CA VAL A 72 9.18 5.51 14.01
C VAL A 72 10.57 5.75 13.39
N GLY A 73 11.38 4.68 13.19
CA GLY A 73 12.70 4.80 12.55
C GLY A 73 12.69 5.03 11.04
N LEU A 74 11.59 4.74 10.36
CA LEU A 74 11.48 4.68 8.89
C LEU A 74 10.52 5.70 8.29
N GLY A 75 10.35 6.84 8.94
CA GLY A 75 9.56 7.98 8.46
C GLY A 75 9.92 8.51 7.05
N SER A 76 10.78 7.82 6.29
CA SER A 76 11.19 8.21 4.95
C SER A 76 10.08 8.05 3.90
N GLY A 77 9.29 6.98 3.95
CA GLY A 77 8.17 6.77 3.02
C GLY A 77 7.04 7.78 3.23
N VAL A 78 6.66 8.00 4.49
CA VAL A 78 5.67 9.02 4.87
C VAL A 78 6.18 10.44 4.57
N ARG A 79 7.47 10.70 4.79
CA ARG A 79 8.10 11.99 4.45
C ARG A 79 8.14 12.24 2.95
N GLY A 80 8.37 11.21 2.12
CA GLY A 80 8.34 11.33 0.66
C GLY A 80 6.95 11.74 0.16
N VAL A 81 5.90 11.07 0.60
CA VAL A 81 4.50 11.40 0.25
C VAL A 81 4.12 12.79 0.80
N ALA A 82 4.45 13.09 2.06
CA ALA A 82 4.20 14.41 2.64
C ALA A 82 4.98 15.52 1.93
N GLY A 83 6.20 15.24 1.45
CA GLY A 83 7.01 16.17 0.65
C GLY A 83 6.34 16.51 -0.68
N VAL A 84 5.90 15.50 -1.43
CA VAL A 84 5.16 15.70 -2.70
C VAL A 84 3.89 16.51 -2.45
N LEU A 85 3.11 16.19 -1.42
CA LEU A 85 1.87 16.90 -1.10
C LEU A 85 2.09 18.34 -0.61
N ARG A 86 3.27 18.67 -0.04
CA ARG A 86 3.62 20.03 0.38
C ARG A 86 4.03 20.90 -0.80
N VAL A 87 4.70 20.34 -1.79
CA VAL A 87 5.20 21.09 -2.96
C VAL A 87 4.09 21.32 -3.99
N THR A 88 3.14 20.37 -4.10
CA THR A 88 2.02 20.46 -5.06
C THR A 88 0.83 21.20 -4.46
N ARG A 89 0.26 22.15 -5.22
CA ARG A 89 -0.91 22.95 -4.83
C ARG A 89 -2.04 22.81 -5.85
N GLY A 90 -3.29 23.04 -5.40
CA GLY A 90 -4.45 23.06 -6.28
C GLY A 90 -4.71 21.72 -6.99
N ARG A 91 -5.03 21.81 -8.26
CA ARG A 91 -5.39 20.65 -9.10
C ARG A 91 -4.25 19.63 -9.25
N PHE A 92 -3.00 20.11 -9.30
CA PHE A 92 -1.82 19.23 -9.39
C PHE A 92 -1.63 18.35 -8.16
N ARG A 93 -2.09 18.76 -6.98
CA ARG A 93 -2.01 17.95 -5.77
C ARG A 93 -2.77 16.63 -5.89
N ARG A 94 -3.95 16.66 -6.55
CA ARG A 94 -4.74 15.44 -6.79
C ARG A 94 -4.02 14.48 -7.74
N VAL A 95 -3.50 15.01 -8.84
CA VAL A 95 -2.71 14.22 -9.80
C VAL A 95 -1.55 13.53 -9.09
N ALA A 96 -0.71 14.30 -8.38
CA ALA A 96 0.46 13.78 -7.70
C ALA A 96 0.12 12.75 -6.60
N ALA A 97 -0.97 12.97 -5.84
CA ALA A 97 -1.43 12.03 -4.82
C ALA A 97 -1.87 10.70 -5.45
N LEU A 98 -2.63 10.75 -6.53
CA LEU A 98 -3.09 9.56 -7.25
C LEU A 98 -1.94 8.81 -7.94
N GLU A 99 -0.94 9.51 -8.47
CA GLU A 99 0.28 8.89 -9.01
C GLU A 99 1.07 8.15 -7.93
N ALA A 100 1.25 8.77 -6.77
CA ALA A 100 1.91 8.16 -5.63
C ALA A 100 1.16 6.89 -5.17
N MET A 101 -0.17 6.94 -5.05
CA MET A 101 -0.99 5.78 -4.70
C MET A 101 -0.85 4.66 -5.72
N ARG A 102 -0.88 4.96 -7.01
CA ARG A 102 -0.71 3.97 -8.08
C ARG A 102 0.66 3.30 -8.02
N SER A 103 1.71 4.05 -7.71
CA SER A 103 3.06 3.50 -7.56
C SER A 103 3.17 2.54 -6.38
N LEU A 104 2.56 2.89 -5.24
CA LEU A 104 2.49 2.02 -4.05
C LEU A 104 1.66 0.75 -4.33
N LEU A 105 0.61 0.88 -5.10
CA LEU A 105 -0.23 -0.24 -5.50
C LEU A 105 0.52 -1.24 -6.40
N LEU A 106 1.36 -0.77 -7.32
CA LEU A 106 2.21 -1.63 -8.14
C LEU A 106 3.21 -2.43 -7.29
N ALA A 107 3.83 -1.78 -6.30
CA ALA A 107 4.73 -2.45 -5.37
C ALA A 107 3.99 -3.54 -4.55
N LYS A 108 2.78 -3.23 -4.07
CA LYS A 108 1.93 -4.18 -3.35
C LYS A 108 1.55 -5.37 -4.25
N LYS A 109 1.14 -5.12 -5.48
CA LYS A 109 0.78 -6.15 -6.45
C LYS A 109 1.95 -7.11 -6.69
N ALA A 110 3.16 -6.59 -6.87
CA ALA A 110 4.36 -7.40 -7.02
C ALA A 110 4.62 -8.32 -5.81
N MET A 111 4.31 -7.88 -4.59
CA MET A 111 4.42 -8.72 -3.40
C MET A 111 3.44 -9.90 -3.45
N TRP A 112 2.19 -9.66 -3.85
CA TRP A 112 1.20 -10.75 -3.99
C TRP A 112 1.58 -11.74 -5.09
N GLU A 113 2.13 -11.27 -6.22
CA GLU A 113 2.63 -12.12 -7.30
C GLU A 113 3.75 -13.05 -6.80
N LEU A 114 4.72 -12.52 -6.06
CA LEU A 114 5.77 -13.34 -5.45
C LEU A 114 5.23 -14.31 -4.40
N GLY A 115 4.18 -13.95 -3.68
CA GLY A 115 3.48 -14.86 -2.76
C GLY A 115 2.78 -16.01 -3.50
N MET A 116 2.09 -15.72 -4.60
CA MET A 116 1.45 -16.74 -5.47
C MET A 116 2.46 -17.71 -6.06
N GLU A 117 3.67 -17.23 -6.41
CA GLU A 117 4.76 -18.04 -6.91
C GLU A 117 5.51 -18.83 -5.81
N GLY A 118 5.15 -18.65 -4.54
CA GLY A 118 5.82 -19.28 -3.41
C GLY A 118 7.24 -18.77 -3.13
N ARG A 119 7.60 -17.61 -3.70
CA ARG A 119 8.92 -16.99 -3.48
C ARG A 119 8.97 -16.18 -2.19
N VAL A 120 7.84 -15.62 -1.77
CA VAL A 120 7.62 -15.03 -0.45
C VAL A 120 6.75 -15.97 0.34
N ASP A 121 7.19 -16.33 1.54
CA ASP A 121 6.54 -17.33 2.38
C ASP A 121 5.32 -16.75 3.11
N PHE A 122 4.14 -16.90 2.51
CA PHE A 122 2.85 -16.63 3.15
C PHE A 122 2.26 -17.83 3.86
N GLY A 123 2.95 -18.98 3.88
CA GLY A 123 2.51 -20.21 4.53
C GLY A 123 1.12 -20.64 4.09
N PRO A 124 0.20 -20.96 5.04
CA PRO A 124 -1.18 -21.33 4.72
C PRO A 124 -1.95 -20.23 3.98
N GLY A 125 -1.49 -18.97 4.07
CA GLY A 125 -2.11 -17.80 3.44
C GLY A 125 -1.79 -17.64 1.95
N THR A 126 -1.01 -18.52 1.32
CA THR A 126 -0.63 -18.37 -0.10
C THR A 126 -1.85 -18.28 -1.03
N ALA A 127 -2.93 -19.03 -0.76
CA ALA A 127 -4.17 -18.92 -1.54
C ALA A 127 -4.80 -17.51 -1.45
N ARG A 128 -4.67 -16.83 -0.32
CA ARG A 128 -5.16 -15.46 -0.12
C ARG A 128 -4.42 -14.45 -1.00
N CYS A 129 -3.17 -14.74 -1.39
CA CYS A 129 -2.39 -13.85 -2.26
C CYS A 129 -3.05 -13.66 -3.63
N ALA A 130 -3.71 -14.68 -4.19
CA ALA A 130 -4.43 -14.56 -5.46
C ALA A 130 -5.62 -13.60 -5.33
N GLU A 131 -6.43 -13.73 -4.27
CA GLU A 131 -7.56 -12.83 -4.01
C GLU A 131 -7.10 -11.38 -3.81
N LEU A 132 -6.00 -11.18 -3.07
CA LEU A 132 -5.42 -9.87 -2.82
C LEU A 132 -4.77 -9.26 -4.09
N ASN A 133 -4.22 -10.08 -4.96
CA ASN A 133 -3.74 -9.65 -6.28
C ASN A 133 -4.90 -9.15 -7.17
N ASP A 134 -6.01 -9.88 -7.19
CA ASP A 134 -7.21 -9.46 -7.92
C ASP A 134 -7.83 -8.19 -7.32
N GLN A 135 -7.85 -8.07 -5.99
CA GLN A 135 -8.26 -6.84 -5.30
C GLN A 135 -7.36 -5.66 -5.69
N ALA A 136 -6.04 -5.85 -5.72
CA ALA A 136 -5.11 -4.82 -6.16
C ALA A 136 -5.34 -4.39 -7.62
N ALA A 137 -5.72 -5.33 -8.50
CA ALA A 137 -6.06 -5.01 -9.89
C ALA A 137 -7.33 -4.14 -9.99
N ARG A 138 -8.36 -4.42 -9.19
CA ARG A 138 -9.57 -3.58 -9.12
C ARG A 138 -9.25 -2.17 -8.60
N GLN A 139 -8.53 -2.08 -7.50
CA GLN A 139 -8.06 -0.80 -6.93
C GLN A 139 -7.25 0.01 -7.94
N ALA A 140 -6.39 -0.65 -8.74
CA ALA A 140 -5.62 0.01 -9.79
C ALA A 140 -6.52 0.64 -10.87
N THR A 141 -7.59 -0.05 -11.27
CA THR A 141 -8.56 0.45 -12.25
C THR A 141 -9.32 1.66 -11.72
N GLU A 142 -9.75 1.64 -10.48
CA GLU A 142 -10.45 2.74 -9.82
C GLU A 142 -9.55 3.99 -9.70
N LEU A 143 -8.31 3.80 -9.23
CA LEU A 143 -7.34 4.89 -9.13
C LEU A 143 -6.94 5.44 -10.51
N GLN A 144 -6.89 4.59 -11.54
CA GLN A 144 -6.64 5.02 -12.93
C GLN A 144 -7.73 5.96 -13.42
N ALA A 145 -8.99 5.64 -13.20
CA ALA A 145 -10.13 6.48 -13.60
C ALA A 145 -10.10 7.85 -12.90
N LEU A 146 -9.84 7.86 -11.59
CA LEU A 146 -9.69 9.11 -10.83
C LEU A 146 -8.47 9.92 -11.30
N HIS A 147 -7.35 9.26 -11.58
CA HIS A 147 -6.15 9.94 -12.06
C HIS A 147 -6.38 10.61 -13.43
N GLN A 148 -7.04 9.93 -14.36
CA GLN A 148 -7.39 10.52 -15.67
C GLN A 148 -8.26 11.75 -15.49
N ARG A 149 -9.34 11.68 -14.67
CA ARG A 149 -10.19 12.83 -14.38
C ARG A 149 -9.41 13.98 -13.75
N ALA A 150 -8.52 13.70 -12.78
CA ALA A 150 -7.71 14.75 -12.16
C ALA A 150 -6.73 15.38 -13.15
N ALA A 151 -6.16 14.60 -14.06
CA ALA A 151 -5.27 15.11 -15.11
C ALA A 151 -6.03 15.99 -16.12
N ASP A 152 -7.21 15.57 -16.58
CA ASP A 152 -8.04 16.38 -17.47
C ASP A 152 -8.38 17.73 -16.84
N GLU A 153 -8.73 17.77 -15.56
CA GLU A 153 -9.01 19.02 -14.83
C GLU A 153 -7.78 19.90 -14.57
N ALA A 154 -6.60 19.28 -14.48
CA ALA A 154 -5.36 19.99 -14.17
C ALA A 154 -4.71 20.61 -15.43
N PHE A 155 -4.87 19.96 -16.59
CA PHE A 155 -4.18 20.33 -17.83
C PHE A 155 -5.12 20.90 -18.91
N SER A 156 -6.43 21.04 -18.61
CA SER A 156 -7.39 21.82 -19.43
C SER A 156 -7.44 23.30 -18.96
#